data_ee85535985475e69ade8562e93c07624
#
_entry.id   ee85535985475e69ade8562e93c07624
#
_cell.length_a   1.000
_cell.length_b   1.000
_cell.length_c   1.000
_cell.angle_alpha   90.00
_cell.angle_beta   90.00
_cell.angle_gamma   90.00
#
_symmetry.space_group_name_H-M   'P 1'
#
loop_
_entity.id
_entity.type
_entity.pdbx_description
1 polymer ?
#
loop_
_entity_poly.entity_id
_entity_poly.type
_entity_poly.pdbx_seq_one_letter_code
_entity_poly.pdbx_strand_id
1 'polypeptide(L)'
;MGLMGKAGQVLKHVLEKYDVSQYSLAKTLGVERTNVYRWVHEMRDPTAETLLDIVKALKSLSHAAAEEFVQLYLGEVLKSDD
;
A
#
# COMPACT_ATOMS: atom_id res chain seq x y z
N MET A 1 -15.54 8.66 -8.05
CA MET A 1 -15.11 8.46 -8.03
C MET A 1 -14.49 7.80 -7.58
N GLY A 2 -14.43 7.41 -7.63
CA GLY A 2 -13.94 6.46 -7.20
C GLY A 2 -12.71 6.42 -6.59
N LEU A 3 -12.71 5.94 -5.49
CA LEU A 3 -11.51 5.71 -4.76
C LEU A 3 -11.03 4.29 -4.92
N MET A 4 -11.72 3.50 -5.72
CA MET A 4 -11.29 2.15 -5.96
C MET A 4 -9.96 2.17 -6.68
N GLY A 5 -9.02 1.38 -6.20
CA GLY A 5 -7.70 1.31 -6.82
C GLY A 5 -6.69 2.27 -6.28
N LYS A 6 -7.11 3.25 -5.48
CA LYS A 6 -6.15 4.23 -4.97
C LYS A 6 -5.09 3.59 -4.09
N ALA A 7 -5.50 2.68 -3.21
CA ALA A 7 -4.53 2.00 -2.35
C ALA A 7 -3.52 1.24 -3.19
N GLY A 8 -3.99 0.56 -4.23
CA GLY A 8 -3.11 -0.19 -5.10
C GLY A 8 -2.16 0.70 -5.87
N GLN A 9 -2.64 1.85 -6.33
CA GLN A 9 -1.80 2.79 -7.05
C GLN A 9 -0.68 3.31 -6.17
N VAL A 10 -1.02 3.71 -4.95
CA VAL A 10 -0.03 4.22 -4.02
C VAL A 10 0.94 3.11 -3.63
N LEU A 11 0.41 1.91 -3.40
CA LEU A 11 1.25 0.78 -3.04
C LEU A 11 2.26 0.49 -4.15
N LYS A 12 1.79 0.44 -5.39
CA LYS A 12 2.68 0.20 -6.51
C LYS A 12 3.79 1.24 -6.56
N HIS A 13 3.43 2.49 -6.37
CA HIS A 13 4.41 3.58 -6.40
C HIS A 13 5.48 3.41 -5.33
N VAL A 14 5.08 3.14 -4.08
CA VAL A 14 6.09 3.06 -3.02
C VAL A 14 6.93 1.79 -3.14
N LEU A 15 6.34 0.69 -3.61
CA LEU A 15 7.14 -0.52 -3.80
C LEU A 15 8.23 -0.28 -4.83
N GLU A 16 7.89 0.41 -5.93
CA GLU A 16 8.86 0.70 -6.96
C GLU A 16 9.90 1.71 -6.49
N LYS A 17 9.45 2.76 -5.83
CA LYS A 17 10.35 3.81 -5.40
C LYS A 17 11.38 3.32 -4.38
N TYR A 18 10.95 2.49 -3.47
CA TYR A 18 11.83 2.01 -2.39
C TYR A 18 12.37 0.62 -2.64
N ASP A 19 12.17 0.11 -3.84
CA ASP A 19 12.73 -1.16 -4.28
C ASP A 19 12.33 -2.31 -3.36
N VAL A 20 11.05 -2.33 -2.98
CA VAL A 20 10.50 -3.41 -2.18
C VAL A 20 9.70 -4.30 -3.11
N SER A 21 10.00 -5.60 -3.12
CA SER A 21 9.31 -6.51 -4.03
C SER A 21 7.95 -6.90 -3.48
N GLN A 22 7.08 -7.28 -4.40
CA GLN A 22 5.77 -7.80 -4.01
C GLN A 22 5.94 -9.07 -3.18
N TYR A 23 6.94 -9.87 -3.52
CA TYR A 23 7.20 -11.09 -2.77
C TYR A 23 7.56 -10.78 -1.32
N SER A 24 8.47 -9.83 -1.10
CA SER A 24 8.87 -9.45 0.24
C SER A 24 7.69 -8.93 1.06
N LEU A 25 6.87 -8.11 0.43
CA LEU A 25 5.71 -7.58 1.13
C LEU A 25 4.74 -8.70 1.50
N ALA A 26 4.46 -9.59 0.54
CA ALA A 26 3.55 -10.70 0.79
C ALA A 26 4.07 -11.59 1.91
N LYS A 27 5.36 -11.88 1.88
CA LYS A 27 5.96 -12.73 2.89
C LYS A 27 5.86 -12.10 4.28
N THR A 28 6.14 -10.81 4.36
CA THR A 28 6.05 -10.10 5.64
C THR A 28 4.61 -10.05 6.14
N LEU A 29 3.65 -9.89 5.20
CA LEU A 29 2.23 -9.89 5.57
C LEU A 29 1.72 -11.28 5.93
N GLY A 30 2.36 -12.32 5.43
CA GLY A 30 1.85 -13.67 5.62
C GLY A 30 0.72 -14.01 4.68
N VAL A 31 0.71 -13.41 3.48
CA VAL A 31 -0.32 -13.69 2.48
C VAL A 31 0.34 -14.17 1.19
N GLU A 32 -0.48 -14.69 0.30
CA GLU A 32 0.01 -15.10 -1.02
C GLU A 32 0.40 -13.89 -1.83
N ARG A 33 1.46 -14.01 -2.61
CA ARG A 33 1.90 -12.92 -3.47
C ARG A 33 0.79 -12.47 -4.43
N THR A 34 -0.08 -13.40 -4.80
CA THR A 34 -1.20 -13.08 -5.68
C THR A 34 -2.07 -11.97 -5.11
N ASN A 35 -2.22 -11.93 -3.80
CA ASN A 35 -3.02 -10.86 -3.18
C ASN A 35 -2.37 -9.51 -3.40
N VAL A 36 -1.05 -9.42 -3.22
CA VAL A 36 -0.34 -8.17 -3.46
C VAL A 36 -0.45 -7.78 -4.92
N TYR A 37 -0.30 -8.75 -5.81
CA TYR A 37 -0.44 -8.52 -7.24
C TYR A 37 -1.80 -7.91 -7.57
N ARG A 38 -2.86 -8.46 -6.99
CA ARG A 38 -4.20 -7.95 -7.28
C ARG A 38 -4.37 -6.52 -6.79
N TRP A 39 -3.79 -6.19 -5.64
CA TRP A 39 -3.88 -4.83 -5.12
C TRP A 39 -3.16 -3.85 -6.04
N VAL A 40 -1.91 -4.15 -6.42
CA VAL A 40 -1.14 -3.20 -7.24
C VAL A 40 -1.70 -3.08 -8.65
N HIS A 41 -2.44 -4.10 -9.11
CA HIS A 41 -3.06 -4.03 -10.42
C HIS A 41 -4.52 -3.60 -10.33
N GLU A 42 -4.95 -3.16 -9.16
CA GLU A 42 -6.28 -2.58 -8.96
C GLU A 42 -7.41 -3.54 -9.28
N MET A 43 -7.12 -4.84 -9.15
CA MET A 43 -8.13 -5.86 -9.37
C MET A 43 -8.96 -6.07 -8.11
N ARG A 44 -8.45 -5.66 -6.98
CA ARG A 44 -9.10 -5.80 -5.69
C ARG A 44 -8.50 -4.79 -4.73
N ASP A 45 -9.33 -4.14 -3.94
CA ASP A 45 -8.83 -3.23 -2.91
C ASP A 45 -8.62 -3.98 -1.61
N PRO A 46 -7.57 -3.65 -0.88
CA PRO A 46 -7.42 -4.21 0.46
C PRO A 46 -8.47 -3.64 1.39
N THR A 47 -8.87 -4.43 2.37
CA THR A 47 -9.81 -3.94 3.39
C THR A 47 -9.07 -2.95 4.30
N ALA A 48 -9.84 -2.25 5.13
CA ALA A 48 -9.24 -1.29 6.05
C ALA A 48 -8.24 -1.96 6.99
N GLU A 49 -8.59 -3.14 7.48
CA GLU A 49 -7.67 -3.86 8.36
C GLU A 49 -6.43 -4.32 7.62
N THR A 50 -6.60 -4.75 6.39
CA THR A 50 -5.44 -5.14 5.58
C THR A 50 -4.55 -3.94 5.29
N LEU A 51 -5.14 -2.77 5.11
CA LEU A 51 -4.33 -1.57 4.92
C LEU A 51 -3.42 -1.30 6.12
N LEU A 52 -3.95 -1.49 7.32
CA LEU A 52 -3.12 -1.35 8.52
C LEU A 52 -1.96 -2.34 8.50
N ASP A 53 -2.27 -3.57 8.11
CA ASP A 53 -1.23 -4.59 8.06
C ASP A 53 -0.19 -4.25 7.00
N ILE A 54 -0.63 -3.71 5.87
CA ILE A 54 0.29 -3.30 4.82
C ILE A 54 1.25 -2.23 5.33
N VAL A 55 0.72 -1.24 6.04
CA VAL A 55 1.57 -0.17 6.58
C VAL A 55 2.58 -0.76 7.57
N LYS A 56 2.13 -1.67 8.43
CA LYS A 56 3.04 -2.30 9.39
C LYS A 56 4.12 -3.10 8.68
N ALA A 57 3.74 -3.83 7.64
CA ALA A 57 4.71 -4.62 6.88
C ALA A 57 5.70 -3.72 6.16
N LEU A 58 5.21 -2.65 5.54
CA LEU A 58 6.10 -1.69 4.89
C LEU A 58 7.07 -1.09 5.90
N LYS A 59 6.58 -0.75 7.08
CA LYS A 59 7.42 -0.18 8.11
C LYS A 59 8.57 -1.11 8.48
N SER A 60 8.28 -2.40 8.49
CA SER A 60 9.30 -3.40 8.78
C SER A 60 10.32 -3.50 7.67
N LEU A 61 9.90 -3.34 6.42
CA LEU A 61 10.78 -3.47 5.28
C LEU A 61 11.50 -2.17 4.93
N SER A 62 10.80 -1.06 5.03
CA SER A 62 11.34 0.26 4.74
C SER A 62 10.46 1.30 5.42
N HIS A 63 10.95 1.90 6.49
CA HIS A 63 10.19 2.88 7.22
C HIS A 63 9.78 4.04 6.31
N ALA A 64 10.66 4.45 5.42
CA ALA A 64 10.37 5.54 4.49
C ALA A 64 9.23 5.18 3.55
N ALA A 65 9.18 3.92 3.10
CA ALA A 65 8.09 3.49 2.24
C ALA A 65 6.76 3.56 2.97
N ALA A 66 6.74 3.15 4.24
CA ALA A 66 5.51 3.21 5.02
C ALA A 66 5.06 4.65 5.21
N GLU A 67 5.99 5.54 5.51
CA GLU A 67 5.63 6.95 5.67
C GLU A 67 5.07 7.54 4.39
N GLU A 68 5.70 7.24 3.29
CA GLU A 68 5.23 7.79 2.02
C GLU A 68 3.88 7.20 1.64
N PHE A 69 3.67 5.92 1.93
CA PHE A 69 2.39 5.29 1.64
C PHE A 69 1.26 6.02 2.38
N VAL A 70 1.45 6.27 3.67
CA VAL A 70 0.44 6.96 4.48
C VAL A 70 0.24 8.37 3.97
N GLN A 71 1.34 9.06 3.67
CA GLN A 71 1.28 10.43 3.20
C GLN A 71 0.51 10.54 1.89
N LEU A 72 0.79 9.65 0.94
CA LEU A 72 0.13 9.71 -0.35
C LEU A 72 -1.31 9.24 -0.28
N TYR A 73 -1.58 8.22 0.54
CA TYR A 73 -2.92 7.68 0.60
C TYR A 73 -3.89 8.55 1.39
N LEU A 74 -3.42 9.12 2.51
CA LEU A 74 -4.28 9.89 3.40
C LEU A 74 -3.95 11.37 3.44
N GLY A 75 -2.77 11.76 2.96
CA GLY A 75 -2.34 13.14 3.10
C GLY A 75 -3.27 14.15 2.45
N GLU A 76 -3.82 13.81 1.29
CA GLU A 76 -4.73 14.73 0.61
C GLU A 76 -6.00 14.93 1.36
N VAL A 77 -6.45 13.93 2.06
CA VAL A 77 -7.66 14.04 2.86
C VAL A 77 -7.48 15.11 3.94
N LEU A 78 -6.31 15.15 4.54
CA LEU A 78 -6.03 16.14 5.56
C LEU A 78 -5.85 17.53 5.00
N LYS A 79 -5.31 17.61 3.81
CA LYS A 79 -5.08 18.92 3.19
C LYS A 79 -6.35 19.53 2.62
N SER A 80 -7.21 18.73 2.07
CA SER A 80 -8.36 19.22 1.38
C SER A 80 -9.29 19.79 2.35
N ASP A 81 -9.55 19.91 3.08
CA ASP A 81 -10.44 20.49 3.82
C ASP A 81 -11.44 21.05 3.40
N ASP A 82 -11.90 20.98 3.02
CA ASP A 82 -12.85 21.46 2.77
C ASP A 82 -13.39 21.28 2.63
#